data_c02d3c5b66e9d4b4d1967130250387d7
#
_entry.id   c02d3c5b66e9d4b4d1967130250387d7
#
_cell.length_a   1.000
_cell.length_b   1.000
_cell.length_c   1.000
_cell.angle_alpha   90.00
_cell.angle_beta   90.00
_cell.angle_gamma   90.00
#
_symmetry.space_group_name_H-M   'P 1'
#
loop_
_entity.id
_entity.type
_entity.pdbx_description
1 polymer ?
#
loop_
_entity_poly.entity_id
_entity_poly.type
_entity_poly.pdbx_seq_one_letter_code
_entity_poly.pdbx_strand_id
1 'polypeptide(L)'
;MEKKNLLAVLALMLALLILVFAAKHAGQSEEDPNLTITALSVGKADALVLKQAGHTVLIDTGEKDDGDKIVRFLKNRGIHSVDLLVITHFDKDHVGGAAKVLEHMEVNAVFMPDYERTRPEYDSFLEALAGRDGVQRMTGTTD
;
A
#
# COMPACT_ATOMS: atom_id res chain seq x y z
N MET A 1 -34.86 -14.31 38.37
CA MET A 1 -34.76 -13.22 37.34
C MET A 1 -36.14 -13.08 36.71
N GLU A 2 -36.77 -11.96 36.82
CA GLU A 2 -38.11 -11.76 36.27
C GLU A 2 -38.09 -11.84 34.74
N LYS A 3 -39.16 -12.45 34.15
CA LYS A 3 -39.25 -12.59 32.66
C LYS A 3 -39.02 -11.28 31.88
N LYS A 4 -39.36 -10.14 32.48
CA LYS A 4 -39.13 -8.79 31.92
C LYS A 4 -37.64 -8.45 31.80
N ASN A 5 -36.83 -8.82 32.80
CA ASN A 5 -35.38 -8.57 32.81
C ASN A 5 -34.67 -9.48 31.80
N LEU A 6 -35.15 -10.71 31.61
CA LEU A 6 -34.58 -11.66 30.62
C LEU A 6 -34.84 -11.15 29.21
N LEU A 7 -36.06 -10.64 28.89
CA LEU A 7 -36.40 -10.06 27.61
C LEU A 7 -35.57 -8.77 27.29
N ALA A 8 -35.34 -7.94 28.31
CA ALA A 8 -34.49 -6.74 28.13
C ALA A 8 -33.02 -7.11 27.85
N VAL A 9 -32.46 -8.13 28.52
CA VAL A 9 -31.10 -8.59 28.28
C VAL A 9 -30.98 -9.19 26.88
N LEU A 10 -31.94 -10.00 26.42
CA LEU A 10 -31.95 -10.58 25.08
C LEU A 10 -32.04 -9.50 23.99
N ALA A 11 -32.89 -8.47 24.20
CA ALA A 11 -33.00 -7.35 23.28
C ALA A 11 -31.69 -6.54 23.20
N LEU A 12 -31.00 -6.32 24.32
CA LEU A 12 -29.72 -5.64 24.37
C LEU A 12 -28.63 -6.43 23.65
N MET A 13 -28.58 -7.74 23.85
CA MET A 13 -27.63 -8.63 23.16
C MET A 13 -27.86 -8.65 21.65
N LEU A 14 -29.13 -8.69 21.22
CA LEU A 14 -29.45 -8.63 19.79
C LEU A 14 -29.06 -7.28 19.17
N ALA A 15 -29.34 -6.18 19.87
CA ALA A 15 -28.94 -4.85 19.41
C ALA A 15 -27.40 -4.73 19.29
N LEU A 16 -26.65 -5.26 20.26
CA LEU A 16 -25.18 -5.30 20.22
C LEU A 16 -24.67 -6.16 19.06
N LEU A 17 -25.31 -7.30 18.82
CA LEU A 17 -24.96 -8.20 17.69
C LEU A 17 -25.19 -7.52 16.34
N ILE A 18 -26.32 -6.81 16.19
CA ILE A 18 -26.64 -6.03 14.98
C ILE A 18 -25.63 -4.89 14.82
N LEU A 19 -25.26 -4.21 15.90
CA LEU A 19 -24.26 -3.13 15.86
C LEU A 19 -22.88 -3.63 15.42
N VAL A 20 -22.44 -4.79 15.97
CA VAL A 20 -21.17 -5.41 15.59
C VAL A 20 -21.21 -5.90 14.16
N PHE A 21 -22.35 -6.46 13.72
CA PHE A 21 -22.53 -6.90 12.33
C PHE A 21 -22.51 -5.70 11.37
N ALA A 22 -23.24 -4.64 11.70
CA ALA A 22 -23.25 -3.40 10.92
C ALA A 22 -21.88 -2.74 10.86
N ALA A 23 -21.13 -2.71 11.96
CA ALA A 23 -19.77 -2.18 12.01
C ALA A 23 -18.78 -3.00 11.15
N LYS A 24 -18.93 -4.34 11.12
CA LYS A 24 -18.13 -5.21 10.23
C LYS A 24 -18.45 -4.99 8.74
N HIS A 25 -19.69 -4.66 8.40
CA HIS A 25 -20.11 -4.48 7.00
C HIS A 25 -20.02 -3.03 6.54
N ALA A 26 -20.03 -2.05 7.46
CA ALA A 26 -19.85 -0.63 7.12
C ALA A 26 -18.46 -0.28 6.58
N GLY A 27 -17.48 -1.19 6.71
CA GLY A 27 -16.12 -1.03 6.17
C GLY A 27 -15.87 -1.75 4.84
N GLN A 28 -16.83 -2.53 4.34
CA GLN A 28 -16.76 -3.11 2.99
C GLN A 28 -17.32 -2.07 2.00
N SER A 29 -16.50 -1.08 1.63
CA SER A 29 -16.71 -0.40 0.35
C SER A 29 -16.71 -1.49 -0.71
N GLU A 30 -17.74 -1.56 -1.54
CA GLU A 30 -17.72 -2.41 -2.75
C GLU A 30 -16.43 -2.03 -3.49
N GLU A 31 -15.49 -2.96 -3.52
CA GLU A 31 -14.21 -2.75 -4.20
C GLU A 31 -14.51 -2.58 -5.68
N ASP A 32 -14.12 -1.43 -6.23
CA ASP A 32 -14.32 -1.15 -7.65
C ASP A 32 -13.61 -2.23 -8.47
N PRO A 33 -14.34 -3.05 -9.24
CA PRO A 33 -13.73 -4.10 -10.05
C PRO A 33 -12.93 -3.55 -11.23
N ASN A 34 -13.10 -2.26 -11.54
CA ASN A 34 -12.41 -1.63 -12.65
C ASN A 34 -10.94 -1.35 -12.30
N LEU A 35 -10.06 -1.55 -13.27
CA LEU A 35 -8.68 -1.14 -13.17
C LEU A 35 -8.58 0.38 -13.28
N THR A 36 -8.04 1.02 -12.25
CA THR A 36 -7.70 2.43 -12.25
C THR A 36 -6.18 2.59 -12.34
N ILE A 37 -5.70 3.37 -13.29
CA ILE A 37 -4.29 3.73 -13.45
C ILE A 37 -4.15 5.21 -13.20
N THR A 38 -3.32 5.60 -12.24
CA THR A 38 -3.06 7.01 -11.90
C THR A 38 -1.58 7.31 -12.08
N ALA A 39 -1.25 8.17 -13.04
CA ALA A 39 0.08 8.76 -13.13
C ALA A 39 0.18 9.91 -12.12
N LEU A 40 1.20 9.87 -11.27
CA LEU A 40 1.44 10.90 -10.27
C LEU A 40 2.25 12.05 -10.86
N SER A 41 1.97 13.28 -10.42
CA SER A 41 2.72 14.45 -10.85
C SER A 41 4.03 14.56 -10.09
N VAL A 42 5.07 13.95 -10.62
CA VAL A 42 6.43 13.89 -10.05
C VAL A 42 7.47 14.53 -10.98
N GLY A 43 7.03 15.47 -11.83
CA GLY A 43 7.90 16.22 -12.74
C GLY A 43 8.40 15.37 -13.91
N LYS A 44 9.72 15.17 -14.02
CA LYS A 44 10.35 14.35 -15.07
C LYS A 44 10.54 12.89 -14.65
N ALA A 45 10.18 12.56 -13.42
CA ALA A 45 10.29 11.25 -12.83
C ALA A 45 9.03 10.42 -13.11
N ASP A 46 9.07 9.13 -12.80
CA ASP A 46 7.95 8.22 -12.99
C ASP A 46 7.40 7.71 -11.66
N ALA A 47 6.07 7.72 -11.54
CA ALA A 47 5.35 7.05 -10.48
C ALA A 47 3.90 6.76 -10.92
N LEU A 48 3.53 5.48 -10.97
CA LEU A 48 2.21 5.02 -11.39
C LEU A 48 1.57 4.20 -10.27
N VAL A 49 0.31 4.50 -9.96
CA VAL A 49 -0.50 3.71 -9.05
C VAL A 49 -1.57 2.98 -9.83
N LEU A 50 -1.59 1.65 -9.74
CA LEU A 50 -2.62 0.80 -10.31
C LEU A 50 -3.46 0.27 -9.15
N LYS A 51 -4.78 0.38 -9.27
CA LYS A 51 -5.72 -0.13 -8.28
C LYS A 51 -6.84 -0.92 -8.96
N GLN A 52 -7.13 -2.12 -8.45
CA GLN A 52 -8.24 -2.95 -8.88
C GLN A 52 -8.68 -3.89 -7.76
N ALA A 53 -9.97 -3.97 -7.48
CA ALA A 53 -10.56 -4.92 -6.53
C ALA A 53 -9.80 -4.97 -5.18
N GLY A 54 -9.49 -3.81 -4.61
CA GLY A 54 -8.77 -3.69 -3.33
C GLY A 54 -7.25 -3.84 -3.41
N HIS A 55 -6.72 -4.34 -4.51
CA HIS A 55 -5.29 -4.49 -4.72
C HIS A 55 -4.65 -3.21 -5.25
N THR A 56 -3.43 -2.94 -4.79
CA THR A 56 -2.66 -1.76 -5.18
C THR A 56 -1.25 -2.15 -5.63
N VAL A 57 -0.89 -1.71 -6.83
CA VAL A 57 0.47 -1.80 -7.36
C VAL A 57 1.03 -0.39 -7.52
N LEU A 58 2.24 -0.16 -7.04
CA LEU A 58 2.99 1.06 -7.25
C LEU A 58 4.18 0.74 -8.17
N ILE A 59 4.28 1.44 -9.29
CA ILE A 59 5.39 1.30 -10.25
C ILE A 59 6.19 2.58 -10.22
N ASP A 60 7.46 2.46 -9.83
CA ASP A 60 8.40 3.54 -9.59
C ASP A 60 7.94 4.57 -8.54
N THR A 61 8.84 5.39 -8.08
CA THR A 61 8.62 6.22 -6.89
C THR A 61 9.13 7.64 -7.02
N GLY A 62 9.43 8.06 -8.26
CA GLY A 62 9.94 9.38 -8.49
C GLY A 62 11.33 9.63 -7.91
N GLU A 63 11.69 10.90 -7.79
CA GLU A 63 12.89 11.32 -7.08
C GLU A 63 12.69 11.23 -5.55
N LYS A 64 13.78 11.39 -4.79
CA LYS A 64 13.78 11.27 -3.32
C LYS A 64 12.69 12.09 -2.64
N ASP A 65 12.45 13.31 -3.07
CA ASP A 65 11.47 14.22 -2.49
C ASP A 65 10.02 13.89 -2.88
N ASP A 66 9.83 13.01 -3.88
CA ASP A 66 8.51 12.58 -4.30
C ASP A 66 7.95 11.45 -3.41
N GLY A 67 8.81 10.72 -2.70
CA GLY A 67 8.38 9.65 -1.80
C GLY A 67 7.31 10.11 -0.78
N ASP A 68 7.50 11.26 -0.16
CA ASP A 68 6.53 11.83 0.78
C ASP A 68 5.20 12.24 0.10
N LYS A 69 5.27 12.71 -1.16
CA LYS A 69 4.06 13.03 -1.95
C LYS A 69 3.27 11.78 -2.28
N ILE A 70 3.97 10.71 -2.67
CA ILE A 70 3.38 9.40 -2.99
C ILE A 70 2.71 8.81 -1.74
N VAL A 71 3.39 8.79 -0.60
CA VAL A 71 2.83 8.32 0.67
C VAL A 71 1.56 9.10 1.04
N ARG A 72 1.59 10.43 0.96
CA ARG A 72 0.41 11.26 1.22
C ARG A 72 -0.73 10.97 0.22
N PHE A 73 -0.42 10.81 -1.05
CA PHE A 73 -1.40 10.48 -2.08
C PHE A 73 -2.12 9.16 -1.77
N LEU A 74 -1.37 8.11 -1.42
CA LEU A 74 -1.91 6.79 -1.08
C LEU A 74 -2.80 6.88 0.17
N LYS A 75 -2.29 7.47 1.25
CA LYS A 75 -3.03 7.62 2.53
C LYS A 75 -4.32 8.43 2.37
N ASN A 76 -4.29 9.52 1.60
CA ASN A 76 -5.48 10.34 1.35
C ASN A 76 -6.58 9.61 0.56
N ARG A 77 -6.24 8.51 -0.10
CA ARG A 77 -7.17 7.62 -0.81
C ARG A 77 -7.57 6.38 -0.01
N GLY A 78 -7.19 6.32 1.26
CA GLY A 78 -7.46 5.17 2.13
C GLY A 78 -6.63 3.94 1.75
N ILE A 79 -5.56 4.10 0.98
CA ILE A 79 -4.62 3.02 0.65
C ILE A 79 -3.59 2.96 1.77
N HIS A 80 -3.59 1.88 2.53
CA HIS A 80 -2.69 1.68 3.66
C HIS A 80 -1.59 0.66 3.37
N SER A 81 -1.82 -0.21 2.36
CA SER A 81 -0.87 -1.21 1.91
C SER A 81 -0.68 -1.16 0.39
N VAL A 82 0.51 -1.53 -0.05
CA VAL A 82 0.91 -1.74 -1.44
C VAL A 82 1.19 -3.22 -1.61
N ASP A 83 0.39 -3.92 -2.43
CA ASP A 83 0.57 -5.34 -2.67
C ASP A 83 1.86 -5.63 -3.40
N LEU A 84 2.21 -4.77 -4.37
CA LEU A 84 3.44 -4.90 -5.14
C LEU A 84 4.03 -3.52 -5.43
N LEU A 85 5.26 -3.30 -4.99
CA LEU A 85 6.12 -2.21 -5.44
C LEU A 85 7.02 -2.73 -6.57
N VAL A 86 6.92 -2.12 -7.73
CA VAL A 86 7.76 -2.42 -8.90
C VAL A 86 8.77 -1.29 -9.06
N ILE A 87 10.06 -1.61 -9.04
CA ILE A 87 11.13 -0.70 -9.44
C ILE A 87 11.61 -1.15 -10.83
N THR A 88 11.39 -0.31 -11.83
CA THR A 88 11.72 -0.65 -13.23
C THR A 88 13.22 -0.61 -13.47
N HIS A 89 13.90 0.37 -12.88
CA HIS A 89 15.35 0.49 -12.86
C HIS A 89 15.82 1.40 -11.72
N PHE A 90 17.13 1.41 -11.44
CA PHE A 90 17.68 2.09 -10.26
C PHE A 90 18.18 3.52 -10.53
N ASP A 91 17.67 4.22 -11.53
CA ASP A 91 17.96 5.64 -11.68
C ASP A 91 17.14 6.45 -10.66
N LYS A 92 17.71 7.59 -10.24
CA LYS A 92 17.21 8.39 -9.09
C LYS A 92 15.77 8.86 -9.24
N ASP A 93 15.31 9.02 -10.46
CA ASP A 93 13.97 9.47 -10.85
C ASP A 93 12.93 8.33 -10.91
N HIS A 94 13.36 7.10 -10.58
CA HIS A 94 12.51 5.91 -10.45
C HIS A 94 12.57 5.29 -9.05
N VAL A 95 13.78 5.07 -8.51
CA VAL A 95 13.96 4.45 -7.19
C VAL A 95 14.02 5.46 -6.05
N GLY A 96 14.09 6.76 -6.35
CA GLY A 96 14.42 7.81 -5.38
C GLY A 96 13.51 7.87 -4.15
N GLY A 97 12.20 7.75 -4.35
CA GLY A 97 11.21 7.77 -3.27
C GLY A 97 10.96 6.43 -2.58
N ALA A 98 11.58 5.32 -3.07
CA ALA A 98 11.24 3.97 -2.62
C ALA A 98 11.51 3.72 -1.13
N ALA A 99 12.61 4.25 -0.60
CA ALA A 99 12.91 4.16 0.83
C ALA A 99 11.79 4.77 1.67
N LYS A 100 11.27 5.94 1.30
CA LYS A 100 10.16 6.61 1.99
C LYS A 100 8.86 5.81 1.92
N VAL A 101 8.57 5.21 0.77
CA VAL A 101 7.40 4.33 0.63
C VAL A 101 7.54 3.13 1.55
N LEU A 102 8.69 2.45 1.56
CA LEU A 102 8.96 1.31 2.44
C LEU A 102 8.90 1.69 3.93
N GLU A 103 9.37 2.87 4.32
CA GLU A 103 9.35 3.36 5.71
C GLU A 103 7.93 3.64 6.22
N HIS A 104 7.01 4.12 5.37
CA HIS A 104 5.74 4.71 5.79
C HIS A 104 4.49 3.97 5.30
N MET A 105 4.63 2.97 4.43
CA MET A 105 3.57 2.12 3.92
C MET A 105 3.84 0.66 4.26
N GLU A 106 2.80 -0.12 4.38
CA GLU A 106 2.91 -1.57 4.33
C GLU A 106 3.12 -1.99 2.88
N VAL A 107 4.18 -2.75 2.61
CA VAL A 107 4.52 -3.26 1.27
C VAL A 107 4.66 -4.77 1.38
N ASN A 108 3.86 -5.52 0.61
CA ASN A 108 3.82 -6.98 0.70
C ASN A 108 4.92 -7.63 -0.16
N ALA A 109 5.16 -7.07 -1.34
CA ALA A 109 6.17 -7.58 -2.26
C ALA A 109 6.88 -6.44 -2.99
N VAL A 110 8.13 -6.67 -3.35
CA VAL A 110 8.95 -5.79 -4.20
C VAL A 110 9.47 -6.60 -5.38
N PHE A 111 9.22 -6.10 -6.59
CA PHE A 111 9.83 -6.56 -7.82
C PHE A 111 10.86 -5.54 -8.29
N MET A 112 12.08 -5.97 -8.57
CA MET A 112 13.20 -5.10 -8.94
C MET A 112 14.13 -5.77 -9.95
N PRO A 113 14.93 -5.01 -10.70
CA PRO A 113 15.95 -5.59 -11.60
C PRO A 113 17.00 -6.42 -10.85
N ASP A 114 17.58 -7.39 -11.56
CA ASP A 114 18.65 -8.26 -11.06
C ASP A 114 20.03 -7.68 -11.44
N TYR A 115 20.32 -6.46 -11.03
CA TYR A 115 21.64 -5.84 -11.15
C TYR A 115 21.88 -4.83 -10.01
N GLU A 116 23.13 -4.50 -9.78
CA GLU A 116 23.54 -3.54 -8.74
C GLU A 116 23.81 -2.15 -9.34
N ARG A 117 23.64 -1.12 -8.51
CA ARG A 117 24.02 0.27 -8.82
C ARG A 117 24.80 0.89 -7.66
N THR A 118 25.70 1.80 -7.97
CA THR A 118 26.39 2.61 -6.97
C THR A 118 25.77 4.00 -6.96
N ARG A 119 24.68 4.17 -6.21
CA ARG A 119 23.95 5.43 -6.07
C ARG A 119 23.33 5.53 -4.67
N PRO A 120 23.29 6.73 -4.06
CA PRO A 120 22.71 6.91 -2.73
C PRO A 120 21.25 6.48 -2.63
N GLU A 121 20.46 6.69 -3.69
CA GLU A 121 19.05 6.32 -3.72
C GLU A 121 18.85 4.79 -3.74
N TYR A 122 19.70 4.08 -4.47
CA TYR A 122 19.74 2.61 -4.48
C TYR A 122 20.14 2.06 -3.11
N ASP A 123 21.19 2.60 -2.51
CA ASP A 123 21.66 2.18 -1.18
C ASP A 123 20.57 2.42 -0.12
N SER A 124 19.91 3.59 -0.13
CA SER A 124 18.80 3.92 0.77
C SER A 124 17.60 2.98 0.57
N PHE A 125 17.28 2.63 -0.68
CA PHE A 125 16.22 1.67 -0.99
C PHE A 125 16.53 0.28 -0.43
N LEU A 126 17.76 -0.22 -0.64
CA LEU A 126 18.16 -1.53 -0.13
C LEU A 126 18.20 -1.58 1.40
N GLU A 127 18.66 -0.50 2.06
CA GLU A 127 18.66 -0.37 3.52
C GLU A 127 17.21 -0.42 4.06
N ALA A 128 16.31 0.37 3.48
CA ALA A 128 14.91 0.37 3.87
C ALA A 128 14.25 -1.00 3.63
N LEU A 129 14.57 -1.67 2.51
CA LEU A 129 14.07 -3.00 2.21
C LEU A 129 14.63 -4.06 3.15
N ALA A 130 15.92 -3.97 3.54
CA ALA A 130 16.55 -4.89 4.48
C ALA A 130 15.93 -4.82 5.89
N GLY A 131 15.46 -3.63 6.30
CA GLY A 131 14.77 -3.41 7.56
C GLY A 131 13.31 -3.92 7.60
N ARG A 132 12.82 -4.55 6.54
CA ARG A 132 11.43 -5.02 6.44
C ARG A 132 11.35 -6.55 6.44
N ASP A 133 10.97 -7.10 7.59
CA ASP A 133 10.64 -8.52 7.70
C ASP A 133 9.32 -8.84 6.97
N GLY A 134 9.30 -9.95 6.24
CA GLY A 134 8.09 -10.44 5.58
C GLY A 134 7.83 -9.88 4.17
N VAL A 135 8.59 -8.90 3.68
CA VAL A 135 8.47 -8.41 2.30
C VAL A 135 9.03 -9.45 1.33
N GLN A 136 8.19 -9.92 0.43
CA GLN A 136 8.62 -10.83 -0.64
C GLN A 136 9.48 -10.07 -1.66
N ARG A 137 10.70 -10.53 -1.91
CA ARG A 137 11.62 -9.95 -2.91
C ARG A 137 11.59 -10.79 -4.17
N MET A 138 11.38 -10.14 -5.30
CA MET A 138 11.39 -10.77 -6.62
C MET A 138 12.33 -9.98 -7.52
N THR A 139 13.13 -10.66 -8.30
CA THR A 139 14.03 -10.04 -9.28
C THR A 139 13.68 -10.51 -10.68
N GLY A 140 13.87 -9.64 -11.67
CA GLY A 140 13.68 -9.93 -13.08
C GLY A 140 14.93 -9.58 -13.87
N THR A 141 15.25 -10.44 -14.84
CA THR A 141 16.31 -10.15 -15.83
C THR A 141 15.73 -9.25 -16.92
N THR A 142 16.52 -8.27 -17.35
CA THR A 142 16.27 -7.49 -18.57
C THR A 142 17.10 -8.15 -19.67
N ASP A 143 16.52 -9.16 -20.32
CA ASP A 143 17.10 -9.75 -21.54
C ASP A 143 16.73 -8.93 -22.77
#